data_1d5c692aa79e396c10df3a436026760c
#
_entry.id   1d5c692aa79e396c10df3a436026760c
#
_cell.length_a   1.000
_cell.length_b   1.000
_cell.length_c   1.000
_cell.angle_alpha   90.00
_cell.angle_beta   90.00
_cell.angle_gamma   90.00
#
_symmetry.space_group_name_H-M   'P 1'
#
loop_
_entity.id
_entity.type
_entity.pdbx_description
1 polymer ?
#
loop_
_entity_poly.entity_id
_entity_poly.type
_entity_poly.pdbx_seq_one_letter_code
_entity_poly.pdbx_strand_id
1 'polypeptide(L)'
;MSAVPDVLGPPRAFHLLAKPTGAVCNLDCSYCFFLSKEMLYPGSRFRMAEDLLEAYVRQLIEAHAGAPEVAVAWQGGEPTLMGLDFFRRSVELVDEYLQPGQRAAYTIQTNATLLDDEWASFFKEHDFLVGISIDGPRDLHDAYRVNKGGKGSFDQVMGGLSFLRSAGVDWNALTTVHAANGDRGREVYRFLRDECDARFIQFIPTGGCDPTGPT
;
A
#
# COMPACT_ATOMS: atom_id res chain seq x y z
N MET A 1 -41.18 18.78 20.86
CA MET A 1 -40.42 17.69 20.21
C MET A 1 -39.63 18.33 19.10
N SER A 2 -38.34 18.58 19.34
CA SER A 2 -37.43 19.17 18.36
C SER A 2 -37.05 18.07 17.35
N ALA A 3 -37.39 18.29 16.06
CA ALA A 3 -36.99 17.41 14.99
C ALA A 3 -35.47 17.45 14.92
N VAL A 4 -34.82 16.31 15.10
CA VAL A 4 -33.40 16.13 14.77
C VAL A 4 -33.28 16.41 13.27
N PRO A 5 -32.43 17.35 12.83
CA PRO A 5 -32.30 17.61 11.42
C PRO A 5 -31.76 16.34 10.76
N ASP A 6 -32.40 15.93 9.68
CA ASP A 6 -32.01 14.85 8.79
C ASP A 6 -30.74 15.30 8.02
N VAL A 7 -29.57 15.22 8.68
CA VAL A 7 -28.33 15.88 8.22
C VAL A 7 -27.40 14.93 7.49
N LEU A 8 -27.77 13.69 7.24
CA LEU A 8 -26.85 12.76 6.60
C LEU A 8 -27.46 12.19 5.31
N GLY A 9 -27.36 13.00 4.24
CA GLY A 9 -27.27 12.42 2.91
C GLY A 9 -26.03 11.49 2.83
N PRO A 10 -25.96 10.57 1.84
CA PRO A 10 -24.81 9.70 1.68
C PRO A 10 -23.51 10.54 1.62
N PRO A 11 -22.40 10.05 2.18
CA PRO A 11 -21.14 10.76 2.13
C PRO A 11 -20.78 11.07 0.67
N ARG A 12 -20.34 12.30 0.41
CA ARG A 12 -20.00 12.75 -0.96
C ARG A 12 -18.71 12.11 -1.48
N ALA A 13 -17.88 11.57 -0.60
CA ALA A 13 -16.66 10.86 -0.90
C ALA A 13 -16.35 9.86 0.23
N PHE A 14 -15.70 8.76 -0.12
CA PHE A 14 -15.21 7.75 0.80
C PHE A 14 -13.88 7.19 0.31
N HIS A 15 -13.15 6.48 1.16
CA HIS A 15 -11.88 5.88 0.81
C HIS A 15 -12.02 4.36 0.72
N LEU A 16 -11.60 3.78 -0.42
CA LEU A 16 -11.50 2.34 -0.62
C LEU A 16 -10.04 1.94 -0.82
N LEU A 17 -9.62 0.87 -0.14
CA LEU A 17 -8.34 0.20 -0.36
C LEU A 17 -8.57 -1.10 -1.13
N ALA A 18 -8.24 -1.10 -2.41
CA ALA A 18 -8.35 -2.30 -3.22
C ALA A 18 -7.12 -3.20 -3.03
N LYS A 19 -7.37 -4.51 -2.96
CA LYS A 19 -6.33 -5.53 -2.72
C LYS A 19 -6.30 -6.53 -3.88
N PRO A 20 -5.67 -6.16 -5.03
CA PRO A 20 -5.78 -6.94 -6.26
C PRO A 20 -5.12 -8.32 -6.18
N THR A 21 -4.16 -8.51 -5.27
CA THR A 21 -3.51 -9.79 -4.98
C THR A 21 -4.06 -10.48 -3.73
N GLY A 22 -5.12 -9.91 -3.11
CA GLY A 22 -5.61 -10.41 -1.82
C GLY A 22 -4.49 -10.47 -0.78
N ALA A 23 -4.28 -11.64 -0.17
CA ALA A 23 -3.25 -11.88 0.84
C ALA A 23 -1.90 -12.35 0.26
N VAL A 24 -1.81 -12.61 -1.04
CA VAL A 24 -0.56 -13.11 -1.66
C VAL A 24 0.53 -12.06 -1.61
N CYS A 25 1.70 -12.47 -1.10
CA CYS A 25 2.89 -11.64 -0.99
C CYS A 25 4.15 -12.48 -1.33
N ASN A 26 5.17 -11.81 -1.83
CA ASN A 26 6.49 -12.41 -2.06
C ASN A 26 7.37 -12.44 -0.79
N LEU A 27 6.99 -11.70 0.25
CA LEU A 27 7.59 -11.77 1.58
C LEU A 27 6.77 -12.67 2.52
N ASP A 28 7.41 -13.03 3.65
CA ASP A 28 6.84 -13.83 4.74
C ASP A 28 7.13 -13.18 6.09
N CYS A 29 6.69 -11.92 6.24
CA CYS A 29 6.93 -11.13 7.43
C CYS A 29 6.26 -11.77 8.65
N SER A 30 7.03 -12.07 9.71
CA SER A 30 6.58 -12.86 10.87
C SER A 30 5.39 -12.24 11.63
N TYR A 31 5.24 -10.91 11.59
CA TYR A 31 4.11 -10.21 12.23
C TYR A 31 2.91 -10.02 11.30
N CYS A 32 2.96 -10.49 10.05
CA CYS A 32 1.93 -10.19 9.07
C CYS A 32 0.64 -10.96 9.33
N PHE A 33 -0.34 -10.31 9.93
CA PHE A 33 -1.67 -10.90 10.16
C PHE A 33 -2.43 -11.18 8.86
N PHE A 34 -1.97 -10.63 7.73
CA PHE A 34 -2.71 -10.70 6.48
C PHE A 34 -2.37 -11.95 5.64
N LEU A 35 -1.15 -12.46 5.73
CA LEU A 35 -0.72 -13.67 4.98
C LEU A 35 -1.62 -14.88 5.23
N SER A 36 -2.03 -15.11 6.49
CA SER A 36 -2.91 -16.24 6.84
C SER A 36 -4.30 -16.15 6.21
N LYS A 37 -4.69 -15.02 5.64
CA LYS A 37 -6.02 -14.83 5.02
C LYS A 37 -6.18 -15.55 3.69
N GLU A 38 -5.11 -16.08 3.09
CA GLU A 38 -5.18 -16.98 1.95
C GLU A 38 -6.09 -18.20 2.26
N MET A 39 -6.08 -18.68 3.50
CA MET A 39 -6.89 -19.82 3.94
C MET A 39 -8.41 -19.59 3.83
N LEU A 40 -8.85 -18.32 3.82
CA LEU A 40 -10.27 -17.98 3.77
C LEU A 40 -10.88 -18.16 2.37
N TYR A 41 -10.04 -18.29 1.35
CA TYR A 41 -10.48 -18.36 -0.05
C TYR A 41 -9.79 -19.52 -0.77
N PRO A 42 -10.04 -20.78 -0.38
CA PRO A 42 -9.41 -21.94 -0.98
C PRO A 42 -9.73 -22.02 -2.47
N GLY A 43 -8.71 -22.22 -3.30
CA GLY A 43 -8.82 -22.26 -4.76
C GLY A 43 -8.82 -20.92 -5.46
N SER A 44 -8.79 -19.79 -4.75
CA SER A 44 -8.59 -18.48 -5.35
C SER A 44 -7.17 -18.34 -5.92
N ARG A 45 -7.05 -17.69 -7.08
CA ARG A 45 -5.76 -17.29 -7.63
C ARG A 45 -5.24 -15.97 -7.03
N PHE A 46 -6.06 -15.29 -6.23
CA PHE A 46 -5.75 -13.98 -5.65
C PHE A 46 -5.20 -13.00 -6.68
N ARG A 47 -5.84 -12.95 -7.83
CA ARG A 47 -5.53 -11.97 -8.88
C ARG A 47 -6.83 -11.37 -9.36
N MET A 48 -6.98 -10.07 -9.23
CA MET A 48 -8.12 -9.33 -9.75
C MET A 48 -8.16 -9.50 -11.27
N ALA A 49 -9.27 -10.02 -11.78
CA ALA A 49 -9.50 -10.18 -13.22
C ALA A 49 -9.84 -8.81 -13.86
N GLU A 50 -9.66 -8.69 -15.16
CA GLU A 50 -9.83 -7.41 -15.87
C GLU A 50 -11.27 -6.88 -15.79
N ASP A 51 -12.25 -7.75 -15.94
CA ASP A 51 -13.67 -7.42 -15.80
C ASP A 51 -14.02 -6.89 -14.39
N LEU A 52 -13.39 -7.46 -13.36
CA LEU A 52 -13.53 -6.98 -11.98
C LEU A 52 -12.83 -5.63 -11.78
N LEU A 53 -11.64 -5.44 -12.36
CA LEU A 53 -10.92 -4.17 -12.33
C LEU A 53 -11.78 -3.05 -12.96
N GLU A 54 -12.33 -3.29 -14.14
CA GLU A 54 -13.20 -2.33 -14.82
C GLU A 54 -14.45 -2.02 -13.98
N ALA A 55 -15.12 -3.05 -13.47
CA ALA A 55 -16.30 -2.87 -12.61
C ALA A 55 -15.96 -2.07 -11.33
N TYR A 56 -14.79 -2.33 -10.72
CA TYR A 56 -14.31 -1.60 -9.55
C TYR A 56 -14.07 -0.13 -9.87
N VAL A 57 -13.32 0.18 -10.92
CA VAL A 57 -12.99 1.56 -11.30
C VAL A 57 -14.26 2.34 -11.66
N ARG A 58 -15.12 1.78 -12.51
CA ARG A 58 -16.38 2.40 -12.90
C ARG A 58 -17.26 2.73 -11.71
N GLN A 59 -17.52 1.75 -10.82
CA GLN A 59 -18.36 1.94 -9.64
C GLN A 59 -17.75 2.94 -8.65
N LEU A 60 -16.41 2.91 -8.48
CA LEU A 60 -15.71 3.87 -7.63
C LEU A 60 -15.95 5.30 -8.10
N ILE A 61 -15.78 5.55 -9.40
CA ILE A 61 -15.96 6.89 -9.99
C ILE A 61 -17.43 7.32 -9.96
N GLU A 62 -18.35 6.45 -10.35
CA GLU A 62 -19.79 6.72 -10.29
C GLU A 62 -20.25 7.07 -8.86
N ALA A 63 -19.75 6.35 -7.85
CA ALA A 63 -20.11 6.59 -6.46
C ALA A 63 -19.53 7.92 -5.91
N HIS A 64 -18.52 8.49 -6.59
CA HIS A 64 -17.94 9.80 -6.28
C HIS A 64 -18.48 10.92 -7.18
N ALA A 65 -19.66 10.74 -7.80
CA ALA A 65 -20.25 11.77 -8.63
C ALA A 65 -20.37 13.10 -7.88
N GLY A 66 -19.80 14.17 -8.45
CA GLY A 66 -19.76 15.51 -7.83
C GLY A 66 -18.63 15.74 -6.82
N ALA A 67 -17.81 14.73 -6.50
CA ALA A 67 -16.56 14.95 -5.77
C ALA A 67 -15.47 15.42 -6.74
N PRO A 68 -14.63 16.40 -6.38
CA PRO A 68 -13.58 16.91 -7.27
C PRO A 68 -12.39 15.96 -7.40
N GLU A 69 -12.26 15.00 -6.50
CA GLU A 69 -11.16 14.03 -6.45
C GLU A 69 -11.68 12.64 -6.10
N VAL A 70 -11.11 11.64 -6.78
CA VAL A 70 -11.38 10.22 -6.54
C VAL A 70 -10.06 9.54 -6.14
N ALA A 71 -10.00 9.01 -4.93
CA ALA A 71 -8.83 8.28 -4.46
C ALA A 71 -8.83 6.84 -5.00
N VAL A 72 -7.82 6.48 -5.78
CA VAL A 72 -7.58 5.13 -6.30
C VAL A 72 -6.41 4.53 -5.52
N ALA A 73 -6.72 3.70 -4.53
CA ALA A 73 -5.75 3.24 -3.55
C ALA A 73 -5.54 1.72 -3.62
N TRP A 74 -4.28 1.31 -3.83
CA TRP A 74 -3.85 -0.06 -3.97
C TRP A 74 -3.05 -0.53 -2.76
N GLN A 75 -3.43 -1.68 -2.22
CA GLN A 75 -2.76 -2.33 -1.10
C GLN A 75 -2.92 -3.86 -1.24
N GLY A 76 -2.61 -4.61 -0.20
CA GLY A 76 -2.87 -6.05 -0.14
C GLY A 76 -1.74 -6.81 0.50
N GLY A 77 -1.46 -8.02 0.02
CA GLY A 77 -0.22 -8.73 0.30
C GLY A 77 0.93 -7.94 -0.32
N GLU A 78 1.18 -8.15 -1.61
CA GLU A 78 2.06 -7.28 -2.39
C GLU A 78 1.39 -6.94 -3.74
N PRO A 79 0.88 -5.71 -3.92
CA PRO A 79 0.13 -5.36 -5.13
C PRO A 79 0.98 -5.41 -6.40
N THR A 80 2.30 -5.14 -6.34
CA THR A 80 3.19 -5.17 -7.52
C THR A 80 3.33 -6.55 -8.15
N LEU A 81 2.92 -7.61 -7.45
CA LEU A 81 2.81 -8.96 -8.04
C LEU A 81 1.77 -9.05 -9.17
N MET A 82 0.86 -8.07 -9.29
CA MET A 82 -0.04 -7.98 -10.45
C MET A 82 0.72 -7.72 -11.75
N GLY A 83 1.91 -7.12 -11.67
CA GLY A 83 2.67 -6.65 -12.82
C GLY A 83 2.24 -5.24 -13.25
N LEU A 84 3.13 -4.54 -13.94
CA LEU A 84 2.95 -3.14 -14.32
C LEU A 84 1.77 -2.94 -15.28
N ASP A 85 1.52 -3.89 -16.18
CA ASP A 85 0.42 -3.81 -17.16
C ASP A 85 -0.97 -3.73 -16.50
N PHE A 86 -1.14 -4.36 -15.33
CA PHE A 86 -2.37 -4.21 -14.56
C PHE A 86 -2.59 -2.77 -14.12
N PHE A 87 -1.54 -2.08 -13.67
CA PHE A 87 -1.63 -0.69 -13.22
C PHE A 87 -1.78 0.28 -14.39
N ARG A 88 -1.13 0.02 -15.53
CA ARG A 88 -1.38 0.77 -16.77
C ARG A 88 -2.85 0.69 -17.16
N ARG A 89 -3.39 -0.54 -17.20
CA ARG A 89 -4.80 -0.73 -17.50
C ARG A 89 -5.72 -0.04 -16.49
N SER A 90 -5.36 -0.04 -15.19
CA SER A 90 -6.14 0.67 -14.18
C SER A 90 -6.19 2.17 -14.41
N VAL A 91 -5.09 2.79 -14.82
CA VAL A 91 -5.03 4.23 -15.15
C VAL A 91 -5.86 4.52 -16.40
N GLU A 92 -5.73 3.73 -17.48
CA GLU A 92 -6.55 3.87 -18.69
C GLU A 92 -8.04 3.83 -18.36
N LEU A 93 -8.48 2.89 -17.53
CA LEU A 93 -9.88 2.78 -17.13
C LEU A 93 -10.33 3.98 -16.29
N VAL A 94 -9.47 4.47 -15.40
CA VAL A 94 -9.77 5.67 -14.61
C VAL A 94 -9.97 6.87 -15.55
N ASP A 95 -9.08 7.08 -16.50
CA ASP A 95 -9.18 8.18 -17.48
C ASP A 95 -10.44 8.07 -18.34
N GLU A 96 -10.86 6.83 -18.68
CA GLU A 96 -12.07 6.57 -19.44
C GLU A 96 -13.35 6.96 -18.67
N TYR A 97 -13.41 6.68 -17.36
CA TYR A 97 -14.61 6.87 -16.55
C TYR A 97 -14.67 8.20 -15.80
N LEU A 98 -13.54 8.93 -15.63
CA LEU A 98 -13.52 10.21 -14.94
C LEU A 98 -14.53 11.20 -15.51
N GLN A 99 -15.28 11.84 -14.65
CA GLN A 99 -16.27 12.86 -15.01
C GLN A 99 -15.58 14.22 -15.22
N PRO A 100 -16.15 15.11 -16.06
CA PRO A 100 -15.63 16.46 -16.21
C PRO A 100 -15.44 17.19 -14.88
N GLY A 101 -14.22 17.67 -14.61
CA GLY A 101 -13.87 18.37 -13.38
C GLY A 101 -13.44 17.48 -12.21
N GLN A 102 -13.44 16.15 -12.39
CA GLN A 102 -12.83 15.22 -11.44
C GLN A 102 -11.35 15.00 -11.78
N ARG A 103 -10.57 14.65 -10.76
CA ARG A 103 -9.21 14.15 -10.90
C ARG A 103 -9.02 12.88 -10.08
N ALA A 104 -8.13 12.01 -10.53
CA ALA A 104 -7.70 10.87 -9.73
C ALA A 104 -6.53 11.24 -8.81
N ALA A 105 -6.50 10.63 -7.62
CA ALA A 105 -5.36 10.63 -6.72
C ALA A 105 -4.91 9.19 -6.51
N TYR A 106 -3.76 8.82 -7.08
CA TYR A 106 -3.27 7.45 -7.05
C TYR A 106 -2.37 7.21 -5.85
N THR A 107 -2.62 6.12 -5.12
CA THR A 107 -1.75 5.66 -4.04
C THR A 107 -1.51 4.17 -4.12
N ILE A 108 -0.31 3.74 -3.76
CA ILE A 108 0.05 2.32 -3.65
C ILE A 108 0.88 2.09 -2.40
N GLN A 109 0.57 1.04 -1.65
CA GLN A 109 1.41 0.57 -0.55
C GLN A 109 2.10 -0.72 -0.97
N THR A 110 3.42 -0.73 -0.93
CA THR A 110 4.26 -1.84 -1.39
C THR A 110 5.42 -2.12 -0.44
N ASN A 111 5.94 -3.34 -0.47
CA ASN A 111 7.21 -3.69 0.17
C ASN A 111 8.43 -3.25 -0.67
N ALA A 112 8.22 -2.67 -1.83
CA ALA A 112 9.22 -2.11 -2.75
C ALA A 112 10.27 -3.09 -3.31
N THR A 113 10.19 -4.38 -2.99
CA THR A 113 11.23 -5.37 -3.39
C THR A 113 11.22 -5.71 -4.89
N LEU A 114 10.15 -5.35 -5.60
CA LEU A 114 9.95 -5.61 -7.02
C LEU A 114 10.01 -4.34 -7.88
N LEU A 115 10.32 -3.20 -7.27
CA LEU A 115 10.40 -1.93 -8.00
C LEU A 115 11.71 -1.83 -8.76
N ASP A 116 11.62 -1.26 -9.95
CA ASP A 116 12.71 -0.95 -10.88
C ASP A 116 12.49 0.42 -11.56
N ASP A 117 13.30 0.75 -12.55
CA ASP A 117 13.20 2.01 -13.30
C ASP A 117 11.87 2.15 -14.04
N GLU A 118 11.29 1.04 -14.54
CA GLU A 118 10.03 1.06 -15.27
C GLU A 118 8.86 1.39 -14.32
N TRP A 119 8.83 0.78 -13.14
CA TRP A 119 7.89 1.10 -12.08
C TRP A 119 8.02 2.56 -11.63
N ALA A 120 9.25 3.03 -11.39
CA ALA A 120 9.48 4.38 -10.93
C ALA A 120 9.05 5.42 -11.97
N SER A 121 9.32 5.18 -13.26
CA SER A 121 8.87 6.02 -14.37
C SER A 121 7.34 6.09 -14.43
N PHE A 122 6.67 4.95 -14.34
CA PHE A 122 5.20 4.88 -14.33
C PHE A 122 4.60 5.65 -13.14
N PHE A 123 5.12 5.45 -11.93
CA PHE A 123 4.62 6.16 -10.76
C PHE A 123 4.82 7.67 -10.88
N LYS A 124 5.94 8.10 -11.47
CA LYS A 124 6.20 9.52 -11.69
C LYS A 124 5.29 10.13 -12.74
N GLU A 125 5.06 9.43 -13.85
CA GLU A 125 4.19 9.87 -14.95
C GLU A 125 2.75 10.10 -14.49
N HIS A 126 2.26 9.25 -13.58
CA HIS A 126 0.87 9.28 -13.12
C HIS A 126 0.70 9.85 -11.70
N ASP A 127 1.70 10.56 -11.18
CA ASP A 127 1.66 11.22 -9.87
C ASP A 127 1.23 10.30 -8.71
N PHE A 128 1.74 9.06 -8.68
CA PHE A 128 1.48 8.16 -7.57
C PHE A 128 2.18 8.61 -6.29
N LEU A 129 1.46 8.54 -5.17
CA LEU A 129 2.07 8.52 -3.85
C LEU A 129 2.37 7.07 -3.45
N VAL A 130 3.64 6.75 -3.25
CA VAL A 130 4.09 5.39 -2.95
C VAL A 130 4.42 5.23 -1.47
N GLY A 131 3.64 4.41 -0.77
CA GLY A 131 3.92 4.02 0.61
C GLY A 131 4.87 2.83 0.65
N ILE A 132 6.09 3.02 1.16
CA ILE A 132 7.10 1.97 1.28
C ILE A 132 7.09 1.38 2.68
N SER A 133 7.00 0.06 2.76
CA SER A 133 7.11 -0.67 4.01
C SER A 133 8.56 -0.85 4.42
N ILE A 134 9.05 -0.08 5.40
CA ILE A 134 10.42 -0.15 5.93
C ILE A 134 10.44 0.06 7.44
N ASP A 135 11.02 -0.86 8.21
CA ASP A 135 10.90 -0.89 9.68
C ASP A 135 12.12 -0.33 10.43
N GLY A 136 13.09 0.25 9.72
CA GLY A 136 14.30 0.84 10.28
C GLY A 136 15.58 0.33 9.62
N PRO A 137 16.76 0.47 10.28
CA PRO A 137 18.01 -0.10 9.84
C PRO A 137 17.93 -1.61 9.56
N ARG A 138 18.88 -2.14 8.80
CA ARG A 138 18.92 -3.53 8.34
C ARG A 138 18.57 -4.56 9.40
N ASP A 139 19.20 -4.49 10.56
CA ASP A 139 19.00 -5.46 11.64
C ASP A 139 17.57 -5.46 12.19
N LEU A 140 16.93 -4.28 12.24
CA LEU A 140 15.54 -4.13 12.67
C LEU A 140 14.55 -4.53 11.60
N HIS A 141 14.82 -4.15 10.35
CA HIS A 141 13.98 -4.50 9.22
C HIS A 141 14.00 -6.02 8.97
N ASP A 142 15.17 -6.61 8.83
CA ASP A 142 15.35 -8.02 8.51
C ASP A 142 14.99 -8.97 9.66
N ALA A 143 14.81 -8.44 10.88
CA ALA A 143 14.33 -9.24 12.02
C ALA A 143 12.96 -9.86 11.77
N TYR A 144 12.09 -9.19 11.00
CA TYR A 144 10.73 -9.64 10.73
C TYR A 144 10.35 -9.64 9.24
N ARG A 145 10.97 -8.79 8.41
CA ARG A 145 10.66 -8.71 6.97
C ARG A 145 11.59 -9.61 6.18
N VAL A 146 11.23 -10.88 6.13
CA VAL A 146 11.98 -11.90 5.40
C VAL A 146 11.20 -12.33 4.15
N ASN A 147 11.93 -12.85 3.16
CA ASN A 147 11.31 -13.51 2.02
C ASN A 147 10.89 -14.95 2.37
N LYS A 148 10.21 -15.64 1.46
CA LYS A 148 9.76 -17.03 1.65
C LYS A 148 10.88 -18.05 1.87
N GLY A 149 12.14 -17.66 1.62
CA GLY A 149 13.33 -18.44 1.94
C GLY A 149 14.00 -18.08 3.25
N GLY A 150 13.38 -17.21 4.08
CA GLY A 150 13.90 -16.78 5.38
C GLY A 150 15.04 -15.77 5.31
N LYS A 151 15.33 -15.19 4.13
CA LYS A 151 16.36 -14.15 3.97
C LYS A 151 15.75 -12.76 4.15
N GLY A 152 16.50 -11.86 4.77
CA GLY A 152 16.11 -10.45 4.91
C GLY A 152 15.85 -9.78 3.56
N SER A 153 15.00 -8.77 3.57
CA SER A 153 14.57 -8.04 2.36
C SER A 153 15.14 -6.63 2.26
N PHE A 154 15.94 -6.18 3.22
CA PHE A 154 16.42 -4.80 3.34
C PHE A 154 17.10 -4.28 2.07
N ASP A 155 18.03 -5.04 1.47
CA ASP A 155 18.74 -4.59 0.27
C ASP A 155 17.80 -4.38 -0.92
N GLN A 156 16.81 -5.25 -1.07
CA GLN A 156 15.82 -5.14 -2.14
C GLN A 156 14.92 -3.91 -1.93
N VAL A 157 14.48 -3.66 -0.69
CA VAL A 157 13.67 -2.47 -0.36
C VAL A 157 14.45 -1.19 -0.60
N MET A 158 15.72 -1.12 -0.19
CA MET A 158 16.58 0.04 -0.42
C MET A 158 16.88 0.25 -1.92
N GLY A 159 16.99 -0.84 -2.68
CA GLY A 159 17.06 -0.78 -4.14
C GLY A 159 15.81 -0.15 -4.75
N GLY A 160 14.63 -0.63 -4.38
CA GLY A 160 13.34 -0.08 -4.81
C GLY A 160 13.18 1.40 -4.44
N LEU A 161 13.57 1.79 -3.20
CA LEU A 161 13.58 3.19 -2.77
C LEU A 161 14.52 4.05 -3.64
N SER A 162 15.68 3.51 -4.01
CA SER A 162 16.64 4.23 -4.86
C SER A 162 16.04 4.58 -6.23
N PHE A 163 15.30 3.67 -6.86
CA PHE A 163 14.61 3.96 -8.13
C PHE A 163 13.58 5.07 -7.98
N LEU A 164 12.73 5.01 -6.94
CA LEU A 164 11.74 6.07 -6.69
C LEU A 164 12.38 7.44 -6.47
N ARG A 165 13.45 7.50 -5.66
CA ARG A 165 14.18 8.75 -5.41
C ARG A 165 14.83 9.30 -6.68
N SER A 166 15.44 8.44 -7.48
CA SER A 166 16.08 8.84 -8.75
C SER A 166 15.07 9.40 -9.75
N ALA A 167 13.86 8.87 -9.79
CA ALA A 167 12.79 9.36 -10.64
C ALA A 167 12.03 10.56 -10.04
N GLY A 168 12.29 10.93 -8.79
CA GLY A 168 11.58 12.01 -8.08
C GLY A 168 10.11 11.67 -7.81
N VAL A 169 9.80 10.41 -7.53
CA VAL A 169 8.46 9.96 -7.13
C VAL A 169 8.19 10.36 -5.69
N ASP A 170 6.98 10.85 -5.42
CA ASP A 170 6.54 11.14 -4.06
C ASP A 170 6.30 9.84 -3.28
N TRP A 171 6.89 9.75 -2.10
CA TRP A 171 6.79 8.56 -1.28
C TRP A 171 6.75 8.86 0.22
N ASN A 172 6.22 7.91 1.00
CA ASN A 172 6.23 7.93 2.45
C ASN A 172 6.70 6.60 3.04
N ALA A 173 7.27 6.64 4.23
CA ALA A 173 7.66 5.44 4.96
C ALA A 173 6.50 4.93 5.83
N LEU A 174 6.19 3.64 5.70
CA LEU A 174 5.23 2.91 6.52
C LEU A 174 6.03 1.94 7.40
N THR A 175 6.13 2.25 8.67
CA THR A 175 6.98 1.53 9.62
C THR A 175 6.12 0.77 10.62
N THR A 176 6.22 -0.55 10.59
CA THR A 176 5.59 -1.39 11.60
C THR A 176 6.40 -1.34 12.88
N VAL A 177 5.75 -0.99 14.00
CA VAL A 177 6.38 -1.01 15.32
C VAL A 177 6.16 -2.39 15.95
N HIS A 178 7.25 -3.08 16.25
CA HIS A 178 7.27 -4.45 16.75
C HIS A 178 8.36 -4.63 17.83
N ALA A 179 8.48 -5.81 18.41
CA ALA A 179 9.38 -6.04 19.56
C ALA A 179 10.86 -5.71 19.27
N ALA A 180 11.34 -5.87 18.03
CA ALA A 180 12.75 -5.58 17.72
C ALA A 180 13.05 -4.08 17.59
N ASN A 181 12.07 -3.23 17.22
CA ASN A 181 12.30 -1.80 16.99
C ASN A 181 11.57 -0.87 17.97
N GLY A 182 10.64 -1.37 18.77
CA GLY A 182 9.81 -0.56 19.67
C GLY A 182 10.62 0.28 20.65
N ASP A 183 11.68 -0.28 21.24
CA ASP A 183 12.58 0.42 22.16
C ASP A 183 13.68 1.24 21.46
N ARG A 184 13.79 1.11 20.13
CA ARG A 184 14.80 1.79 19.30
C ARG A 184 14.21 2.90 18.42
N GLY A 185 13.07 3.48 18.82
CA GLY A 185 12.31 4.44 18.01
C GLY A 185 13.11 5.65 17.52
N ARG A 186 14.05 6.17 18.36
CA ARG A 186 14.93 7.28 17.94
C ARG A 186 15.88 6.89 16.82
N GLU A 187 16.39 5.68 16.84
CA GLU A 187 17.28 5.13 15.81
C GLU A 187 16.52 4.92 14.50
N VAL A 188 15.36 4.29 14.59
CA VAL A 188 14.46 4.11 13.43
C VAL A 188 14.11 5.45 12.79
N TYR A 189 13.71 6.43 13.61
CA TYR A 189 13.36 7.76 13.09
C TYR A 189 14.54 8.45 12.38
N ARG A 190 15.76 8.39 12.98
CA ARG A 190 16.95 8.98 12.37
C ARG A 190 17.31 8.30 11.05
N PHE A 191 17.27 6.99 11.02
CA PHE A 191 17.51 6.22 9.79
C PHE A 191 16.54 6.63 8.69
N LEU A 192 15.24 6.65 8.97
CA LEU A 192 14.23 7.01 7.98
C LEU A 192 14.38 8.46 7.50
N ARG A 193 14.65 9.39 8.42
CA ARG A 193 14.82 10.81 8.09
C ARG A 193 16.14 11.09 7.35
N ASP A 194 17.26 10.60 7.89
CA ASP A 194 18.60 11.04 7.50
C ASP A 194 19.19 10.18 6.36
N GLU A 195 18.93 8.89 6.36
CA GLU A 195 19.49 7.95 5.38
C GLU A 195 18.51 7.67 4.23
N CYS A 196 17.21 7.51 4.55
CA CYS A 196 16.20 7.31 3.53
C CYS A 196 15.66 8.61 2.94
N ASP A 197 15.86 9.78 3.59
CA ASP A 197 15.26 11.07 3.22
C ASP A 197 13.72 11.03 3.24
N ALA A 198 13.14 10.31 4.20
CA ALA A 198 11.70 10.22 4.36
C ALA A 198 11.14 11.52 4.92
N ARG A 199 10.23 12.16 4.18
CA ARG A 199 9.54 13.40 4.60
C ARG A 199 8.27 13.12 5.39
N PHE A 200 7.62 12.01 5.12
CA PHE A 200 6.45 11.52 5.83
C PHE A 200 6.71 10.11 6.33
N ILE A 201 6.46 9.90 7.62
CA ILE A 201 6.67 8.61 8.28
C ILE A 201 5.41 8.28 9.06
N GLN A 202 4.85 7.11 8.80
CA GLN A 202 3.73 6.56 9.54
C GLN A 202 4.20 5.37 10.37
N PHE A 203 4.08 5.47 11.69
CA PHE A 203 4.33 4.36 12.60
C PHE A 203 3.03 3.59 12.85
N ILE A 204 3.07 2.29 12.59
CA ILE A 204 1.91 1.39 12.67
C ILE A 204 2.23 0.33 13.73
N PRO A 205 1.69 0.44 14.97
CA PRO A 205 1.94 -0.59 15.97
C PRO A 205 1.29 -1.92 15.56
N THR A 206 2.02 -3.02 15.73
CA THR A 206 1.40 -4.35 15.66
C THR A 206 0.43 -4.45 16.82
N GLY A 207 -0.86 -4.60 16.53
CA GLY A 207 -1.83 -4.96 17.55
C GLY A 207 -1.39 -6.30 18.14
N GLY A 208 -1.13 -6.35 19.44
CA GLY A 208 -0.63 -7.55 20.10
C GLY A 208 -1.62 -8.70 19.99
N CYS A 209 -1.42 -9.52 18.98
CA CYS A 209 -1.82 -10.92 19.02
C CYS A 209 -0.54 -11.69 19.37
N ASP A 210 -0.16 -11.67 20.63
CA ASP A 210 0.67 -12.73 21.18
C ASP A 210 -0.23 -13.98 21.24
N PRO A 211 -0.02 -14.97 20.38
CA PRO A 211 -0.83 -16.21 20.45
C PRO A 211 -0.58 -17.01 21.74
N THR A 212 0.34 -16.56 22.60
CA THR A 212 0.72 -17.19 23.87
C THR A 212 0.52 -16.29 25.08
N GLY A 213 0.08 -15.01 24.89
CA GLY A 213 -0.21 -14.08 25.97
C GLY A 213 -1.59 -14.31 26.60
N PRO A 214 -1.76 -14.02 27.92
CA PRO A 214 -3.07 -14.14 28.56
C PRO A 214 -4.07 -13.15 27.93
N THR A 215 -5.26 -13.68 27.63
CA THR A 215 -6.45 -12.96 27.13
C THR A 215 -6.92 -11.89 28.13
#